data_9fbe977c1fddb30567b5d6ab1f518b24
#
_entry.id   9fbe977c1fddb30567b5d6ab1f518b24
#
_cell.length_a   1.000
_cell.length_b   1.000
_cell.length_c   1.000
_cell.angle_alpha   90.00
_cell.angle_beta   90.00
_cell.angle_gamma   90.00
#
_symmetry.space_group_name_H-M   'P 1'
#
loop_
_entity.id
_entity.type
_entity.pdbx_description
1 polymer ?
#
loop_
_entity_poly.entity_id
_entity_poly.type
_entity_poly.pdbx_seq_one_letter_code
_entity_poly.pdbx_strand_id
1 'polypeptide(L)'
;MKSIKNFSVLVLSCIVVVFSFSACTAEDDIIQQAPSAFNNINYDDVVSDAMVTASGIMKVDVDQRSRTRGADGEAQSGNVSVTNITEAEANAILEREASKKESSAISMYQWVTLNYRCKTADGTMKELSELVAWPYMNIFFKGINPTAKQLVIGCHSTITSNAERPSNFTNMSSATETNMLALFANGLSQKALVIIPDYEGYGSTANIPHPYCNRELTAEQVVTGVKAGLRYYEKNVKTMDPNWSSVAIGYSQGGAVAAGVLRYCQEHGETSLRLKGAVCGDGPYDPMATLKRYIEMDKLYMPVAPALLMKGAIDTDPDMIANGCKYEDFVTDKFFETGIFDMIRDKKESTDDIQANLLRHSLKHGDKGGFTMRAQTKEGFLPYTERNLKDARGKKRSFELENGKGYNYCTVDQCFKPGVIEYFRNGTIVGDVPEAKLKALEKALTKNALTAGGFKPGKGFTFFHSIGDEVVPYCNYESVRNTWGVNSIQSNSYHSNTTLHVATGTSFFLDYCGGMVDEILKDKWEARDKNIGGRLW
;
A
#
# COMPACT_ATOMS: atom_id res chain seq x y z
N MET A 1 -7.24 23.33 -23.25
CA MET A 1 -8.65 22.96 -23.51
C MET A 1 -8.83 21.99 -24.68
N LYS A 2 -7.87 21.12 -25.00
CA LYS A 2 -8.02 20.06 -26.04
C LYS A 2 -7.75 18.63 -25.53
N SER A 3 -7.44 18.46 -24.25
CA SER A 3 -7.09 17.16 -23.67
C SER A 3 -8.27 16.43 -22.99
N ILE A 4 -9.31 17.15 -22.62
CA ILE A 4 -10.44 16.58 -21.84
C ILE A 4 -11.46 15.83 -22.72
N LYS A 5 -11.49 16.12 -24.03
CA LYS A 5 -12.40 15.40 -24.95
C LYS A 5 -11.96 13.98 -25.28
N ASN A 6 -10.68 13.65 -25.08
CA ASN A 6 -10.18 12.31 -25.45
C ASN A 6 -10.43 11.24 -24.38
N PHE A 7 -10.71 11.63 -23.14
CA PHE A 7 -10.96 10.67 -22.06
C PHE A 7 -12.38 10.07 -22.12
N SER A 8 -13.36 10.87 -22.55
CA SER A 8 -14.73 10.39 -22.76
C SER A 8 -14.89 9.53 -24.02
N VAL A 9 -13.99 9.69 -25.01
CA VAL A 9 -14.02 8.91 -26.25
C VAL A 9 -13.41 7.53 -26.08
N LEU A 10 -12.50 7.34 -25.11
CA LEU A 10 -11.86 6.02 -24.89
C LEU A 10 -12.81 4.99 -24.26
N VAL A 11 -13.85 5.43 -23.59
CA VAL A 11 -14.90 4.55 -23.02
C VAL A 11 -15.89 4.07 -24.10
N LEU A 12 -16.02 4.80 -25.21
CA LEU A 12 -16.98 4.45 -26.27
C LEU A 12 -16.36 3.67 -27.45
N SER A 13 -15.03 3.53 -27.52
CA SER A 13 -14.35 2.95 -28.69
C SER A 13 -13.98 1.46 -28.56
N CYS A 14 -14.41 0.77 -27.49
CA CYS A 14 -14.16 -0.67 -27.30
C CYS A 14 -15.27 -1.57 -27.86
N ILE A 15 -16.10 -1.08 -28.76
CA ILE A 15 -16.99 -1.95 -29.54
C ILE A 15 -16.46 -1.95 -31.00
N VAL A 16 -16.10 -3.15 -31.45
CA VAL A 16 -15.76 -3.53 -32.82
C VAL A 16 -14.37 -3.06 -33.32
N VAL A 17 -13.35 -3.91 -33.25
CA VAL A 17 -12.60 -4.37 -34.44
C VAL A 17 -12.00 -5.74 -34.12
N VAL A 18 -12.50 -6.76 -34.79
CA VAL A 18 -11.85 -8.04 -35.02
C VAL A 18 -10.97 -7.85 -36.26
N PHE A 19 -9.68 -8.02 -36.13
CA PHE A 19 -8.84 -8.44 -37.26
C PHE A 19 -7.63 -9.24 -36.79
N SER A 20 -7.52 -10.39 -37.44
CA SER A 20 -6.42 -11.33 -37.45
C SER A 20 -5.12 -10.68 -37.94
N PHE A 21 -3.97 -11.11 -37.39
CA PHE A 21 -2.82 -11.46 -38.22
C PHE A 21 -1.71 -12.13 -37.41
N SER A 22 -1.37 -13.27 -37.92
CA SER A 22 -0.11 -14.01 -38.10
C SER A 22 1.13 -13.73 -37.23
N ALA A 23 1.69 -14.86 -36.90
CA ALA A 23 2.98 -15.16 -36.30
C ALA A 23 4.19 -14.39 -36.84
N CYS A 24 5.09 -14.04 -35.93
CA CYS A 24 6.51 -14.05 -36.19
C CYS A 24 7.24 -14.59 -34.95
N THR A 25 7.99 -15.65 -35.21
CA THR A 25 8.89 -16.33 -34.26
C THR A 25 10.08 -15.43 -33.95
N ALA A 26 10.41 -15.28 -32.67
CA ALA A 26 11.72 -14.87 -32.21
C ALA A 26 12.15 -15.81 -31.09
N GLU A 27 13.37 -16.25 -31.19
CA GLU A 27 14.01 -17.31 -30.41
C GLU A 27 13.98 -17.00 -28.92
N ASP A 28 13.51 -18.01 -28.15
CA ASP A 28 13.58 -18.05 -26.71
C ASP A 28 15.00 -18.36 -26.24
N ASP A 29 15.66 -17.40 -25.62
CA ASP A 29 16.82 -17.66 -24.80
C ASP A 29 16.38 -18.44 -23.55
N ILE A 30 16.67 -19.72 -23.54
CA ILE A 30 16.40 -20.64 -22.45
C ILE A 30 17.32 -20.29 -21.27
N ILE A 31 16.81 -19.52 -20.32
CA ILE A 31 17.43 -19.40 -18.99
C ILE A 31 17.20 -20.73 -18.29
N GLN A 32 18.28 -21.49 -18.05
CA GLN A 32 18.23 -22.72 -17.25
C GLN A 32 17.74 -22.38 -15.85
N GLN A 33 16.53 -22.81 -15.54
CA GLN A 33 15.88 -22.65 -14.24
C GLN A 33 16.50 -23.60 -13.23
N ALA A 34 17.00 -23.08 -12.12
CA ALA A 34 17.16 -23.88 -10.91
C ALA A 34 15.76 -24.26 -10.41
N PRO A 35 15.50 -25.51 -9.99
CA PRO A 35 14.18 -25.89 -9.50
C PRO A 35 13.88 -25.14 -8.20
N SER A 36 12.88 -24.24 -8.24
CA SER A 36 12.42 -23.56 -7.05
C SER A 36 11.73 -24.57 -6.11
N ALA A 37 11.97 -24.44 -4.82
CA ALA A 37 11.33 -25.26 -3.78
C ALA A 37 9.78 -25.14 -3.78
N PHE A 38 9.25 -24.20 -4.54
CA PHE A 38 7.82 -23.91 -4.66
C PHE A 38 7.04 -24.78 -5.65
N ASN A 39 7.71 -25.51 -6.54
CA ASN A 39 7.02 -26.37 -7.51
C ASN A 39 6.30 -27.58 -6.88
N ASN A 40 6.44 -27.80 -5.57
CA ASN A 40 5.85 -28.93 -4.85
C ASN A 40 4.75 -28.55 -3.84
N ILE A 41 4.32 -27.28 -3.77
CA ILE A 41 3.18 -26.94 -2.93
C ILE A 41 1.90 -27.38 -3.65
N ASN A 42 1.21 -28.34 -3.05
CA ASN A 42 -0.12 -28.72 -3.49
C ASN A 42 -1.11 -27.63 -3.09
N TYR A 43 -1.48 -26.78 -4.02
CA TYR A 43 -2.39 -25.66 -3.76
C TYR A 43 -3.80 -26.09 -3.38
N ASP A 44 -4.20 -27.31 -3.68
CA ASP A 44 -5.47 -27.88 -3.22
C ASP A 44 -5.46 -28.09 -1.69
N ASP A 45 -4.27 -28.21 -1.07
CA ASP A 45 -4.11 -28.26 0.39
C ASP A 45 -4.08 -26.86 1.03
N VAL A 46 -3.88 -25.80 0.23
CA VAL A 46 -3.83 -24.40 0.71
C VAL A 46 -5.20 -23.76 0.69
N VAL A 47 -6.08 -24.16 -0.21
CA VAL A 47 -7.43 -23.59 -0.38
C VAL A 47 -8.48 -24.69 -0.37
N SER A 48 -9.31 -24.72 0.67
CA SER A 48 -10.52 -25.54 0.76
C SER A 48 -11.76 -24.65 0.78
N ASP A 49 -12.92 -25.21 0.42
CA ASP A 49 -14.21 -24.49 0.47
C ASP A 49 -14.57 -24.02 1.89
N ALA A 50 -14.03 -24.70 2.91
CA ALA A 50 -14.18 -24.32 4.31
C ALA A 50 -13.41 -23.04 4.71
N MET A 51 -12.57 -22.48 3.83
CA MET A 51 -11.76 -21.30 4.09
C MET A 51 -12.45 -19.98 3.73
N VAL A 52 -13.61 -20.01 3.08
CA VAL A 52 -14.42 -18.81 2.87
C VAL A 52 -15.03 -18.37 4.19
N THR A 53 -14.72 -17.15 4.64
CA THR A 53 -15.19 -16.62 5.92
C THR A 53 -16.34 -15.64 5.77
N ALA A 54 -16.45 -14.95 4.63
CA ALA A 54 -17.56 -14.09 4.29
C ALA A 54 -17.67 -13.91 2.77
N SER A 55 -18.85 -13.47 2.29
CA SER A 55 -19.08 -13.17 0.87
C SER A 55 -20.18 -12.12 0.72
N GLY A 56 -20.22 -11.46 -0.44
CA GLY A 56 -21.28 -10.48 -0.74
C GLY A 56 -21.10 -9.84 -2.11
N ILE A 57 -21.94 -8.83 -2.35
CA ILE A 57 -21.89 -7.98 -3.54
C ILE A 57 -21.69 -6.55 -3.08
N MET A 58 -20.79 -5.84 -3.73
CA MET A 58 -20.51 -4.43 -3.49
C MET A 58 -20.78 -3.58 -4.72
N LYS A 59 -21.29 -2.37 -4.48
CA LYS A 59 -21.37 -1.28 -5.44
C LYS A 59 -20.30 -0.25 -5.12
N VAL A 60 -19.53 0.15 -6.12
CA VAL A 60 -18.52 1.19 -6.00
C VAL A 60 -18.97 2.41 -6.78
N ASP A 61 -19.18 3.53 -6.09
CA ASP A 61 -19.54 4.81 -6.67
C ASP A 61 -18.34 5.76 -6.57
N VAL A 62 -17.97 6.37 -7.70
CA VAL A 62 -16.97 7.44 -7.75
C VAL A 62 -17.66 8.74 -8.07
N ASP A 63 -17.72 9.66 -7.11
CA ASP A 63 -18.25 10.99 -7.37
C ASP A 63 -17.26 11.83 -8.19
N GLN A 64 -17.51 11.89 -9.48
CA GLN A 64 -16.71 12.71 -10.39
C GLN A 64 -16.96 14.23 -10.25
N ARG A 65 -17.99 14.64 -9.51
CA ARG A 65 -18.36 16.06 -9.37
C ARG A 65 -17.47 16.79 -8.37
N SER A 66 -16.76 16.05 -7.50
CA SER A 66 -15.82 16.64 -6.56
C SER A 66 -14.49 17.08 -7.19
N ARG A 67 -14.32 16.93 -8.51
CA ARG A 67 -13.18 17.49 -9.27
C ARG A 67 -13.28 19.00 -9.54
N THR A 68 -14.24 19.72 -8.94
CA THR A 68 -14.29 21.18 -9.04
C THR A 68 -13.26 21.78 -8.09
N ARG A 69 -12.44 22.68 -8.65
CA ARG A 69 -11.46 23.49 -7.91
C ARG A 69 -12.17 24.23 -6.77
N GLY A 70 -11.70 24.04 -5.54
CA GLY A 70 -11.97 24.98 -4.46
C GLY A 70 -11.43 26.37 -4.85
N ALA A 71 -12.01 27.40 -4.31
CA ALA A 71 -11.59 28.81 -4.55
C ALA A 71 -10.09 29.03 -4.26
N ASP A 72 -9.44 28.11 -3.57
CA ASP A 72 -8.04 28.14 -3.12
C ASP A 72 -7.09 27.31 -3.99
N GLY A 73 -7.58 26.71 -5.08
CA GLY A 73 -6.75 25.95 -6.02
C GLY A 73 -6.37 24.52 -5.56
N GLU A 74 -6.86 24.07 -4.42
CA GLU A 74 -6.65 22.69 -3.93
C GLU A 74 -7.58 21.72 -4.64
N ALA A 75 -7.01 20.62 -5.14
CA ALA A 75 -7.79 19.52 -5.69
C ALA A 75 -8.55 18.84 -4.53
N GLN A 76 -9.87 18.99 -4.50
CA GLN A 76 -10.69 18.16 -3.64
C GLN A 76 -10.70 16.74 -4.21
N SER A 77 -10.24 15.78 -3.43
CA SER A 77 -10.27 14.37 -3.77
C SER A 77 -11.71 13.94 -4.08
N GLY A 78 -11.89 13.21 -5.18
CA GLY A 78 -13.17 12.61 -5.50
C GLY A 78 -13.62 11.69 -4.35
N ASN A 79 -14.85 11.85 -3.90
CA ASN A 79 -15.40 10.92 -2.92
C ASN A 79 -15.67 9.59 -3.61
N VAL A 80 -15.04 8.54 -3.08
CA VAL A 80 -15.35 7.17 -3.44
C VAL A 80 -16.18 6.57 -2.31
N SER A 81 -17.27 5.92 -2.65
CA SER A 81 -18.06 5.17 -1.69
C SER A 81 -18.21 3.73 -2.14
N VAL A 82 -18.13 2.82 -1.17
CA VAL A 82 -18.35 1.39 -1.37
C VAL A 82 -19.54 0.99 -0.49
N THR A 83 -20.52 0.35 -1.09
CA THR A 83 -21.75 -0.06 -0.41
C THR A 83 -21.99 -1.53 -0.67
N ASN A 84 -22.17 -2.33 0.40
CA ASN A 84 -22.67 -3.68 0.26
C ASN A 84 -24.16 -3.64 -0.12
N ILE A 85 -24.52 -4.44 -1.11
CA ILE A 85 -25.86 -4.53 -1.63
C ILE A 85 -26.29 -6.00 -1.71
N THR A 86 -27.60 -6.23 -1.67
CA THR A 86 -28.18 -7.53 -1.90
C THR A 86 -28.16 -7.90 -3.38
N GLU A 87 -28.28 -9.18 -3.69
CA GLU A 87 -28.40 -9.65 -5.07
C GLU A 87 -29.65 -9.04 -5.77
N ALA A 88 -30.74 -8.89 -5.05
CA ALA A 88 -31.94 -8.25 -5.59
C ALA A 88 -31.70 -6.78 -5.97
N GLU A 89 -31.01 -6.03 -5.15
CA GLU A 89 -30.62 -4.64 -5.44
C GLU A 89 -29.65 -4.56 -6.63
N ALA A 90 -28.66 -5.47 -6.69
CA ALA A 90 -27.73 -5.55 -7.80
C ALA A 90 -28.46 -5.82 -9.13
N ASN A 91 -29.40 -6.76 -9.14
CA ASN A 91 -30.21 -7.09 -10.31
C ASN A 91 -31.11 -5.91 -10.73
N ALA A 92 -31.76 -5.24 -9.79
CA ALA A 92 -32.55 -4.05 -10.08
C ALA A 92 -31.75 -2.89 -10.67
N ILE A 93 -30.48 -2.73 -10.23
CA ILE A 93 -29.55 -1.76 -10.79
C ILE A 93 -29.20 -2.13 -12.23
N LEU A 94 -28.88 -3.40 -12.52
CA LEU A 94 -28.55 -3.86 -13.87
C LEU A 94 -29.72 -3.70 -14.84
N GLU A 95 -30.94 -4.05 -14.42
CA GLU A 95 -32.15 -3.87 -15.23
C GLU A 95 -32.42 -2.40 -15.58
N ARG A 96 -32.26 -1.51 -14.60
CA ARG A 96 -32.38 -0.07 -14.81
C ARG A 96 -31.33 0.49 -15.77
N GLU A 97 -30.09 0.04 -15.67
CA GLU A 97 -29.01 0.48 -16.55
C GLU A 97 -29.18 -0.06 -17.97
N ALA A 98 -29.64 -1.31 -18.11
CA ALA A 98 -29.94 -1.89 -19.43
C ALA A 98 -31.05 -1.12 -20.19
N SER A 99 -31.91 -0.43 -19.48
CA SER A 99 -33.01 0.38 -20.08
C SER A 99 -32.55 1.78 -20.51
N LYS A 100 -31.36 2.24 -20.13
CA LYS A 100 -30.83 3.56 -20.48
C LYS A 100 -30.12 3.54 -21.84
N LYS A 101 -30.36 4.61 -22.64
CA LYS A 101 -29.62 4.81 -23.91
C LYS A 101 -28.15 5.15 -23.74
N GLU A 102 -27.77 5.66 -22.56
CA GLU A 102 -26.38 5.92 -22.16
C GLU A 102 -26.12 5.14 -20.88
N SER A 103 -25.20 4.18 -20.91
CA SER A 103 -24.83 3.42 -19.73
C SER A 103 -23.98 4.29 -18.80
N SER A 104 -24.48 4.56 -17.61
CA SER A 104 -23.61 5.05 -16.54
C SER A 104 -22.70 3.90 -16.10
N ALA A 105 -21.40 4.16 -15.94
CA ALA A 105 -20.44 3.16 -15.48
C ALA A 105 -20.70 2.84 -13.99
N ILE A 106 -21.65 1.95 -13.72
CA ILE A 106 -21.85 1.40 -12.38
C ILE A 106 -20.93 0.19 -12.25
N SER A 107 -20.01 0.25 -11.30
CA SER A 107 -19.12 -0.84 -10.99
C SER A 107 -19.65 -1.64 -9.81
N MET A 108 -20.00 -2.90 -10.06
CA MET A 108 -20.39 -3.85 -9.03
C MET A 108 -19.42 -5.03 -9.03
N TYR A 109 -19.07 -5.48 -7.83
CA TYR A 109 -18.19 -6.62 -7.62
C TYR A 109 -18.85 -7.64 -6.70
N GLN A 110 -18.64 -8.89 -7.02
CA GLN A 110 -18.80 -9.96 -6.05
C GLN A 110 -17.50 -10.14 -5.32
N TRP A 111 -17.57 -10.45 -4.04
CA TRP A 111 -16.38 -10.63 -3.22
C TRP A 111 -16.52 -11.77 -2.23
N VAL A 112 -15.40 -12.33 -1.85
CA VAL A 112 -15.25 -13.26 -0.73
C VAL A 112 -14.05 -12.88 0.10
N THR A 113 -14.07 -13.27 1.37
CA THR A 113 -12.87 -13.28 2.21
C THR A 113 -12.43 -14.72 2.39
N LEU A 114 -11.14 -14.95 2.19
CA LEU A 114 -10.52 -16.27 2.28
C LEU A 114 -9.49 -16.30 3.40
N ASN A 115 -9.35 -17.46 4.04
CA ASN A 115 -8.15 -17.79 4.78
C ASN A 115 -7.26 -18.70 3.94
N TYR A 116 -5.96 -18.50 4.00
CA TYR A 116 -4.96 -19.32 3.33
C TYR A 116 -3.78 -19.61 4.27
N ARG A 117 -3.13 -20.77 4.11
CA ARG A 117 -2.01 -21.15 4.97
C ARG A 117 -0.71 -20.64 4.40
N CYS A 118 0.05 -19.94 5.25
CA CYS A 118 1.37 -19.45 4.90
C CYS A 118 2.30 -19.44 6.12
N LYS A 119 3.61 -19.42 5.84
CA LYS A 119 4.64 -19.27 6.85
C LYS A 119 4.63 -17.85 7.42
N THR A 120 4.69 -17.73 8.74
CA THR A 120 4.76 -16.45 9.47
C THR A 120 6.19 -16.16 9.95
N ALA A 121 6.41 -14.96 10.49
CA ALA A 121 7.71 -14.50 10.94
C ALA A 121 8.37 -15.42 11.98
N ASP A 122 7.58 -16.09 12.80
CA ASP A 122 8.05 -17.08 13.78
C ASP A 122 8.43 -18.45 13.15
N GLY A 123 8.34 -18.57 11.83
CA GLY A 123 8.65 -19.78 11.08
C GLY A 123 7.56 -20.83 11.08
N THR A 124 6.41 -20.61 11.75
CA THR A 124 5.30 -21.54 11.79
C THR A 124 4.29 -21.29 10.68
N MET A 125 3.52 -22.32 10.31
CA MET A 125 2.42 -22.22 9.36
C MET A 125 1.15 -21.75 10.07
N LYS A 126 0.59 -20.60 9.64
CA LYS A 126 -0.66 -20.05 10.17
C LYS A 126 -1.64 -19.76 9.04
N GLU A 127 -2.88 -19.52 9.39
CA GLU A 127 -3.88 -19.02 8.45
C GLU A 127 -3.82 -17.51 8.39
N LEU A 128 -3.50 -16.97 7.22
CA LEU A 128 -3.62 -15.55 6.87
C LEU A 128 -4.94 -15.34 6.14
N SER A 129 -5.38 -14.10 6.02
CA SER A 129 -6.65 -13.75 5.36
C SER A 129 -6.45 -12.75 4.24
N GLU A 130 -7.42 -12.74 3.32
CA GLU A 130 -7.43 -11.84 2.16
C GLU A 130 -8.83 -11.54 1.67
N LEU A 131 -8.96 -10.45 0.90
CA LEU A 131 -10.13 -10.12 0.10
C LEU A 131 -9.90 -10.55 -1.35
N VAL A 132 -10.86 -11.28 -1.92
CA VAL A 132 -10.90 -11.62 -3.35
C VAL A 132 -12.18 -11.04 -3.95
N ALA A 133 -12.06 -10.23 -5.01
CA ALA A 133 -13.20 -9.56 -5.63
C ALA A 133 -13.13 -9.65 -7.16
N TRP A 134 -14.27 -9.86 -7.80
CA TRP A 134 -14.41 -9.91 -9.26
C TRP A 134 -15.68 -9.21 -9.72
N PRO A 135 -15.75 -8.77 -11.00
CA PRO A 135 -16.92 -8.08 -11.52
C PRO A 135 -18.19 -8.90 -11.34
N TYR A 136 -19.22 -8.30 -10.73
CA TYR A 136 -20.54 -8.91 -10.60
C TYR A 136 -21.28 -8.82 -11.92
N MET A 137 -21.79 -9.96 -12.40
CA MET A 137 -22.59 -10.03 -13.60
C MET A 137 -23.74 -11.01 -13.44
N ASN A 138 -24.95 -10.57 -13.76
CA ASN A 138 -26.11 -11.41 -13.75
C ASN A 138 -26.13 -12.35 -14.96
N ILE A 139 -26.34 -13.64 -14.69
CA ILE A 139 -26.49 -14.71 -15.71
C ILE A 139 -27.68 -14.49 -16.66
N PHE A 140 -28.63 -13.61 -16.33
CA PHE A 140 -29.78 -13.30 -17.21
C PHE A 140 -29.44 -12.40 -18.40
N PHE A 141 -28.30 -11.68 -18.39
CA PHE A 141 -27.80 -11.01 -19.58
C PHE A 141 -27.09 -12.04 -20.46
N LYS A 142 -27.88 -12.76 -21.25
CA LYS A 142 -27.39 -13.77 -22.19
C LYS A 142 -26.22 -13.26 -23.03
N GLY A 143 -25.05 -13.83 -22.81
CA GLY A 143 -23.91 -13.72 -23.71
C GLY A 143 -22.65 -13.03 -23.17
N ILE A 144 -22.68 -12.39 -21.99
CA ILE A 144 -21.51 -11.71 -21.45
C ILE A 144 -21.25 -12.20 -20.02
N ASN A 145 -20.63 -13.33 -19.90
CA ASN A 145 -19.98 -13.74 -18.65
C ASN A 145 -18.49 -13.37 -18.82
N PRO A 146 -18.03 -12.19 -18.35
CA PRO A 146 -16.67 -11.76 -18.65
C PRO A 146 -15.71 -12.64 -17.86
N THR A 147 -14.94 -13.36 -18.59
CA THR A 147 -13.73 -13.98 -18.10
C THR A 147 -12.79 -12.88 -17.65
N ALA A 148 -12.25 -12.95 -16.44
CA ALA A 148 -11.29 -11.97 -15.98
C ALA A 148 -10.05 -12.01 -16.89
N LYS A 149 -9.70 -10.85 -17.46
CA LYS A 149 -8.55 -10.71 -18.38
C LYS A 149 -7.29 -10.25 -17.68
N GLN A 150 -7.44 -9.80 -16.45
CA GLN A 150 -6.36 -9.23 -15.66
C GLN A 150 -6.52 -9.66 -14.21
N LEU A 151 -5.39 -9.82 -13.54
CA LEU A 151 -5.31 -9.97 -12.11
C LEU A 151 -4.62 -8.74 -11.53
N VAL A 152 -5.25 -8.10 -10.57
CA VAL A 152 -4.66 -7.00 -9.82
C VAL A 152 -4.33 -7.48 -8.41
N ILE A 153 -3.06 -7.42 -8.07
CA ILE A 153 -2.54 -7.69 -6.73
C ILE A 153 -2.54 -6.37 -5.98
N GLY A 154 -3.52 -6.19 -5.10
CA GLY A 154 -3.62 -4.99 -4.28
C GLY A 154 -2.72 -5.11 -3.04
N CYS A 155 -1.81 -4.14 -2.89
CA CYS A 155 -0.95 -4.03 -1.73
C CYS A 155 -1.39 -2.82 -0.92
N HIS A 156 -2.05 -3.06 0.23
CA HIS A 156 -2.65 -1.97 1.02
C HIS A 156 -1.60 -1.12 1.76
N SER A 157 -1.96 0.12 2.03
CA SER A 157 -1.14 1.06 2.81
C SER A 157 -1.04 0.65 4.28
N THR A 158 -0.29 1.42 5.06
CA THR A 158 -0.17 1.21 6.51
C THR A 158 -1.52 1.30 7.19
N ILE A 159 -1.88 0.26 7.91
CA ILE A 159 -3.00 0.21 8.84
C ILE A 159 -2.48 -0.11 10.24
N THR A 160 -3.20 0.31 11.27
CA THR A 160 -2.91 -0.04 12.67
C THR A 160 -4.11 -0.65 13.39
N SER A 161 -5.29 -0.49 12.82
CA SER A 161 -6.50 -1.14 13.31
C SER A 161 -6.83 -2.40 12.50
N ASN A 162 -7.18 -3.47 13.20
CA ASN A 162 -7.67 -4.68 12.53
C ASN A 162 -9.03 -4.46 11.83
N ALA A 163 -9.75 -3.38 12.16
CA ALA A 163 -10.97 -2.98 11.45
C ALA A 163 -10.69 -2.45 10.03
N GLU A 164 -9.47 -1.96 9.76
CA GLU A 164 -9.09 -1.38 8.46
C GLU A 164 -8.60 -2.42 7.45
N ARG A 165 -8.46 -3.69 7.85
CA ARG A 165 -7.96 -4.75 6.97
C ARG A 165 -8.86 -5.00 5.77
N PRO A 166 -8.32 -5.33 4.59
CA PRO A 166 -9.08 -5.61 3.38
C PRO A 166 -10.18 -6.67 3.54
N SER A 167 -9.92 -7.76 4.28
CA SER A 167 -10.93 -8.81 4.52
C SER A 167 -12.10 -8.35 5.40
N ASN A 168 -12.00 -7.21 6.08
CA ASN A 168 -13.11 -6.57 6.79
C ASN A 168 -13.86 -5.58 5.90
N PHE A 169 -14.14 -5.97 4.69
CA PHE A 169 -14.65 -5.13 3.62
C PHE A 169 -15.92 -4.33 3.99
N THR A 170 -16.78 -4.89 4.83
CA THR A 170 -18.04 -4.24 5.25
C THR A 170 -17.85 -2.95 6.06
N ASN A 171 -16.65 -2.75 6.63
CA ASN A 171 -16.33 -1.63 7.51
C ASN A 171 -15.10 -0.85 7.02
N MET A 172 -14.77 -0.91 5.72
CA MET A 172 -13.65 -0.14 5.18
C MET A 172 -13.81 1.34 5.52
N SER A 173 -12.96 1.82 6.39
CA SER A 173 -12.88 3.23 6.79
C SER A 173 -11.70 3.95 6.15
N SER A 174 -10.76 3.21 5.59
CA SER A 174 -9.58 3.75 4.92
C SER A 174 -9.94 4.27 3.53
N ALA A 175 -9.74 5.57 3.33
CA ALA A 175 -9.93 6.20 2.03
C ALA A 175 -8.99 5.63 0.96
N THR A 176 -7.82 5.15 1.37
CA THR A 176 -6.79 4.63 0.46
C THR A 176 -7.20 3.29 -0.15
N GLU A 177 -7.67 2.34 0.64
CA GLU A 177 -8.14 1.04 0.15
C GLU A 177 -9.42 1.20 -0.68
N THR A 178 -10.33 2.09 -0.24
CA THR A 178 -11.52 2.42 -1.01
C THR A 178 -11.17 3.05 -2.35
N ASN A 179 -10.22 3.96 -2.39
CA ASN A 179 -9.74 4.58 -3.64
C ASN A 179 -9.08 3.54 -4.56
N MET A 180 -8.32 2.60 -4.00
CA MET A 180 -7.68 1.53 -4.76
C MET A 180 -8.72 0.63 -5.42
N LEU A 181 -9.74 0.19 -4.69
CA LEU A 181 -10.84 -0.60 -5.23
C LEU A 181 -11.62 0.16 -6.31
N ALA A 182 -11.86 1.45 -6.10
CA ALA A 182 -12.54 2.28 -7.09
C ALA A 182 -11.74 2.47 -8.36
N LEU A 183 -10.43 2.64 -8.25
CA LEU A 183 -9.55 2.70 -9.42
C LEU A 183 -9.71 1.44 -10.26
N PHE A 184 -9.68 0.27 -9.64
CA PHE A 184 -9.82 -1.00 -10.36
C PHE A 184 -11.22 -1.18 -10.95
N ALA A 185 -12.25 -0.78 -10.21
CA ALA A 185 -13.62 -0.82 -10.70
C ALA A 185 -13.82 0.03 -11.96
N ASN A 186 -13.18 1.19 -12.02
CA ASN A 186 -13.35 2.13 -13.13
C ASN A 186 -12.27 2.04 -14.22
N GLY A 187 -11.01 1.75 -13.83
CA GLY A 187 -9.88 1.81 -14.74
C GLY A 187 -9.69 0.57 -15.61
N LEU A 188 -10.02 -0.59 -15.08
CA LEU A 188 -9.79 -1.86 -15.76
C LEU A 188 -11.05 -2.45 -16.39
N SER A 189 -12.03 -1.60 -16.70
CA SER A 189 -13.22 -1.93 -17.50
C SER A 189 -13.93 -3.21 -17.08
N GLN A 190 -14.18 -3.38 -15.76
CA GLN A 190 -15.02 -4.44 -15.21
C GLN A 190 -14.55 -5.89 -15.54
N LYS A 191 -13.26 -6.10 -15.78
CA LYS A 191 -12.70 -7.41 -16.15
C LYS A 191 -11.52 -7.87 -15.31
N ALA A 192 -11.23 -7.19 -14.21
CA ALA A 192 -10.15 -7.55 -13.32
C ALA A 192 -10.62 -8.42 -12.16
N LEU A 193 -9.92 -9.51 -11.89
CA LEU A 193 -9.89 -10.15 -10.60
C LEU A 193 -8.98 -9.32 -9.70
N VAL A 194 -9.42 -8.95 -8.50
CA VAL A 194 -8.66 -8.17 -7.52
C VAL A 194 -8.44 -9.02 -6.28
N ILE A 195 -7.22 -9.15 -5.83
CA ILE A 195 -6.86 -9.87 -4.61
C ILE A 195 -6.03 -8.96 -3.73
N ILE A 196 -6.45 -8.81 -2.46
CA ILE A 196 -5.82 -7.90 -1.50
C ILE A 196 -5.62 -8.67 -0.18
N PRO A 197 -4.40 -9.18 0.08
CA PRO A 197 -4.07 -9.82 1.36
C PRO A 197 -4.07 -8.83 2.52
N ASP A 198 -4.46 -9.29 3.71
CA ASP A 198 -4.47 -8.46 4.95
C ASP A 198 -3.08 -8.22 5.54
N TYR A 199 -2.08 -8.97 5.13
CA TYR A 199 -0.75 -9.17 5.72
C TYR A 199 -0.78 -9.87 7.09
N GLU A 200 0.35 -10.47 7.47
CA GLU A 200 0.55 -11.03 8.80
C GLU A 200 0.36 -9.96 9.90
N GLY A 201 -0.30 -10.36 10.94
CA GLY A 201 -0.64 -9.47 12.05
C GLY A 201 -2.03 -8.84 11.93
N TYR A 202 -2.75 -9.08 10.83
CA TYR A 202 -4.14 -8.64 10.65
C TYR A 202 -5.05 -9.82 10.27
N GLY A 203 -6.35 -9.59 10.27
CA GLY A 203 -7.33 -10.61 9.93
C GLY A 203 -7.25 -11.81 10.87
N SER A 204 -7.10 -12.99 10.30
CA SER A 204 -6.98 -14.26 11.04
C SER A 204 -5.72 -14.34 11.91
N THR A 205 -4.72 -13.49 11.66
CA THR A 205 -3.48 -13.40 12.43
C THR A 205 -3.40 -12.14 13.31
N ALA A 206 -4.52 -11.51 13.65
CA ALA A 206 -4.55 -10.27 14.44
C ALA A 206 -3.90 -10.39 15.84
N ASN A 207 -3.75 -11.60 16.35
CA ASN A 207 -3.16 -11.89 17.65
C ASN A 207 -1.62 -12.00 17.67
N ILE A 208 -0.96 -11.87 16.50
CA ILE A 208 0.51 -11.90 16.41
C ILE A 208 1.05 -10.56 15.87
N PRO A 209 2.34 -10.26 16.07
CA PRO A 209 2.95 -9.03 15.54
C PRO A 209 2.84 -8.93 14.02
N HIS A 210 2.75 -7.69 13.51
CA HIS A 210 2.89 -7.39 12.10
C HIS A 210 4.38 -7.17 11.75
N PRO A 211 4.96 -7.92 10.79
CA PRO A 211 6.36 -7.77 10.38
C PRO A 211 6.53 -6.56 9.45
N TYR A 212 6.26 -5.36 9.97
CA TYR A 212 6.28 -4.12 9.22
C TYR A 212 7.61 -3.91 8.50
N CYS A 213 7.56 -3.65 7.20
CA CYS A 213 8.73 -3.51 6.31
C CYS A 213 9.63 -4.76 6.20
N ASN A 214 9.18 -5.94 6.61
CA ASN A 214 9.86 -7.18 6.26
C ASN A 214 9.54 -7.54 4.81
N ARG A 215 10.40 -7.08 3.91
CA ARG A 215 10.19 -7.13 2.46
C ARG A 215 9.93 -8.55 1.93
N GLU A 216 10.82 -9.47 2.26
CA GLU A 216 10.81 -10.81 1.65
C GLU A 216 9.66 -11.65 2.18
N LEU A 217 9.50 -11.68 3.50
CA LEU A 217 8.41 -12.43 4.13
C LEU A 217 7.03 -11.93 3.67
N THR A 218 6.83 -10.61 3.67
CA THR A 218 5.55 -10.04 3.24
C THR A 218 5.28 -10.33 1.76
N ALA A 219 6.30 -10.27 0.90
CA ALA A 219 6.16 -10.61 -0.51
C ALA A 219 5.81 -12.10 -0.72
N GLU A 220 6.46 -13.01 0.01
CA GLU A 220 6.14 -14.45 0.00
C GLU A 220 4.67 -14.69 0.40
N GLN A 221 4.24 -14.04 1.47
CA GLN A 221 2.87 -14.17 1.99
C GLN A 221 1.83 -13.64 0.99
N VAL A 222 2.10 -12.49 0.37
CA VAL A 222 1.24 -11.92 -0.68
C VAL A 222 1.16 -12.85 -1.89
N VAL A 223 2.29 -13.35 -2.38
CA VAL A 223 2.32 -14.29 -3.52
C VAL A 223 1.52 -15.55 -3.20
N THR A 224 1.66 -16.09 -1.99
CA THR A 224 0.94 -17.28 -1.54
C THR A 224 -0.57 -17.02 -1.48
N GLY A 225 -1.00 -15.90 -0.89
CA GLY A 225 -2.41 -15.51 -0.84
C GLY A 225 -2.99 -15.32 -2.24
N VAL A 226 -2.30 -14.57 -3.09
CA VAL A 226 -2.76 -14.33 -4.47
C VAL A 226 -2.94 -15.64 -5.25
N LYS A 227 -2.07 -16.63 -5.06
CA LYS A 227 -2.26 -17.96 -5.65
C LYS A 227 -3.48 -18.66 -5.08
N ALA A 228 -3.73 -18.54 -3.78
CA ALA A 228 -4.90 -19.12 -3.13
C ALA A 228 -6.20 -18.49 -3.67
N GLY A 229 -6.28 -17.15 -3.72
CA GLY A 229 -7.43 -16.43 -4.26
C GLY A 229 -7.67 -16.71 -5.75
N LEU A 230 -6.61 -16.77 -6.55
CA LEU A 230 -6.71 -17.15 -7.96
C LEU A 230 -7.26 -18.58 -8.13
N ARG A 231 -6.75 -19.53 -7.34
CA ARG A 231 -7.23 -20.92 -7.36
C ARG A 231 -8.69 -21.02 -6.95
N TYR A 232 -9.08 -20.28 -5.89
CA TYR A 232 -10.49 -20.21 -5.49
C TYR A 232 -11.37 -19.69 -6.63
N TYR A 233 -10.98 -18.60 -7.28
CA TYR A 233 -11.72 -18.00 -8.39
C TYR A 233 -11.89 -19.02 -9.55
N GLU A 234 -10.81 -19.66 -9.97
CA GLU A 234 -10.83 -20.62 -11.08
C GLU A 234 -11.66 -21.86 -10.78
N LYS A 235 -11.66 -22.33 -9.53
CA LYS A 235 -12.42 -23.51 -9.11
C LYS A 235 -13.91 -23.22 -8.95
N ASN A 236 -14.28 -22.08 -8.36
CA ASN A 236 -15.63 -21.82 -7.85
C ASN A 236 -16.40 -20.78 -8.68
N VAL A 237 -15.71 -19.98 -9.47
CA VAL A 237 -16.34 -18.90 -10.24
C VAL A 237 -16.17 -19.11 -11.74
N LYS A 238 -14.97 -18.96 -12.26
CA LYS A 238 -14.67 -19.10 -13.68
C LYS A 238 -13.16 -19.11 -13.97
N THR A 239 -12.75 -19.83 -15.00
CA THR A 239 -11.37 -19.80 -15.53
C THR A 239 -11.00 -18.39 -16.01
N MET A 240 -9.77 -17.98 -15.77
CA MET A 240 -9.20 -16.74 -16.31
C MET A 240 -9.11 -16.77 -17.84
N ASP A 241 -9.07 -15.62 -18.47
CA ASP A 241 -8.78 -15.51 -19.92
C ASP A 241 -7.43 -16.20 -20.22
N PRO A 242 -7.30 -16.98 -21.29
CA PRO A 242 -6.03 -17.64 -21.62
C PRO A 242 -4.82 -16.70 -21.70
N ASN A 243 -5.05 -15.43 -22.06
CA ASN A 243 -4.02 -14.40 -22.19
C ASN A 243 -3.98 -13.42 -21.01
N TRP A 244 -4.52 -13.80 -19.85
CA TRP A 244 -4.48 -12.96 -18.69
C TRP A 244 -3.06 -12.62 -18.22
N SER A 245 -2.90 -11.48 -17.61
CA SER A 245 -1.66 -11.05 -16.96
C SER A 245 -1.97 -10.33 -15.65
N SER A 246 -0.97 -10.14 -14.80
CA SER A 246 -1.16 -9.44 -13.55
C SER A 246 -0.25 -8.22 -13.38
N VAL A 247 -0.65 -7.35 -12.46
CA VAL A 247 0.11 -6.19 -12.00
C VAL A 247 -0.07 -6.04 -10.50
N ALA A 248 1.01 -5.76 -9.78
CA ALA A 248 0.96 -5.41 -8.36
C ALA A 248 0.87 -3.88 -8.21
N ILE A 249 0.06 -3.41 -7.26
CA ILE A 249 -0.16 -1.98 -7.08
C ILE A 249 -0.23 -1.67 -5.59
N GLY A 250 0.45 -0.62 -5.16
CA GLY A 250 0.37 -0.15 -3.78
C GLY A 250 0.94 1.23 -3.57
N TYR A 251 0.54 1.85 -2.46
CA TYR A 251 1.00 3.15 -2.01
C TYR A 251 1.54 3.06 -0.58
N SER A 252 2.50 3.88 -0.19
CA SER A 252 3.11 3.88 1.14
C SER A 252 3.70 2.49 1.47
N GLN A 253 3.37 1.87 2.60
CA GLN A 253 3.75 0.47 2.87
C GLN A 253 3.41 -0.43 1.68
N GLY A 254 2.21 -0.28 1.11
CA GLY A 254 1.78 -1.06 -0.05
C GLY A 254 2.67 -0.85 -1.27
N GLY A 255 3.23 0.35 -1.46
CA GLY A 255 4.20 0.63 -2.52
C GLY A 255 5.47 -0.21 -2.37
N ALA A 256 6.00 -0.29 -1.14
CA ALA A 256 7.15 -1.15 -0.84
C ALA A 256 6.80 -2.64 -0.99
N VAL A 257 5.61 -3.04 -0.57
CA VAL A 257 5.14 -4.43 -0.73
C VAL A 257 4.98 -4.79 -2.20
N ALA A 258 4.35 -3.93 -3.03
CA ALA A 258 4.20 -4.19 -4.47
C ALA A 258 5.55 -4.35 -5.18
N ALA A 259 6.53 -3.49 -4.85
CA ALA A 259 7.90 -3.62 -5.34
C ALA A 259 8.55 -4.93 -4.83
N GLY A 260 8.35 -5.27 -3.56
CA GLY A 260 8.81 -6.51 -2.95
C GLY A 260 8.26 -7.76 -3.63
N VAL A 261 6.97 -7.77 -3.97
CA VAL A 261 6.30 -8.86 -4.69
C VAL A 261 6.90 -9.07 -6.08
N LEU A 262 7.12 -7.99 -6.84
CA LEU A 262 7.75 -8.11 -8.16
C LEU A 262 9.19 -8.61 -8.03
N ARG A 263 9.96 -8.08 -7.08
CA ARG A 263 11.31 -8.55 -6.80
C ARG A 263 11.30 -10.04 -6.43
N TYR A 264 10.44 -10.46 -5.51
CA TYR A 264 10.31 -11.85 -5.08
C TYR A 264 10.02 -12.79 -6.27
N CYS A 265 9.06 -12.42 -7.11
CA CYS A 265 8.74 -13.20 -8.30
C CYS A 265 9.95 -13.32 -9.25
N GLN A 266 10.72 -12.25 -9.45
CA GLN A 266 11.90 -12.28 -10.31
C GLN A 266 13.07 -13.07 -9.69
N GLU A 267 13.32 -12.94 -8.39
CA GLU A 267 14.39 -13.67 -7.69
C GLU A 267 14.12 -15.18 -7.62
N HIS A 268 12.85 -15.57 -7.43
CA HIS A 268 12.48 -16.98 -7.26
C HIS A 268 11.94 -17.64 -8.54
N GLY A 269 11.94 -16.94 -9.67
CA GLY A 269 11.42 -17.46 -10.94
C GLY A 269 9.93 -17.79 -10.88
N GLU A 270 9.15 -17.02 -10.09
CA GLU A 270 7.71 -17.23 -9.94
C GLU A 270 6.95 -16.67 -11.15
N THR A 271 6.51 -17.56 -12.03
CA THR A 271 5.84 -17.20 -13.27
C THR A 271 4.34 -17.50 -13.30
N SER A 272 3.82 -18.27 -12.32
CA SER A 272 2.41 -18.70 -12.31
C SER A 272 1.44 -17.52 -12.17
N LEU A 273 1.86 -16.42 -11.55
CA LEU A 273 1.08 -15.19 -11.44
C LEU A 273 1.11 -14.32 -12.70
N ARG A 274 1.90 -14.66 -13.72
CA ARG A 274 2.07 -13.87 -14.95
C ARG A 274 2.25 -12.36 -14.67
N LEU A 275 3.05 -12.05 -13.63
CA LEU A 275 3.24 -10.69 -13.14
C LEU A 275 4.12 -9.90 -14.11
N LYS A 276 3.53 -8.89 -14.79
CA LYS A 276 4.23 -8.04 -15.75
C LYS A 276 4.96 -6.87 -15.10
N GLY A 277 4.51 -6.43 -13.93
CA GLY A 277 5.15 -5.32 -13.25
C GLY A 277 4.46 -4.90 -11.96
N ALA A 278 5.03 -3.89 -11.33
CA ALA A 278 4.51 -3.27 -10.12
C ALA A 278 4.45 -1.74 -10.27
N VAL A 279 3.37 -1.14 -9.81
CA VAL A 279 3.18 0.30 -9.68
C VAL A 279 3.26 0.68 -8.21
N CYS A 280 4.32 1.37 -7.85
CA CYS A 280 4.78 1.56 -6.48
C CYS A 280 4.79 3.05 -6.13
N GLY A 281 3.83 3.50 -5.31
CA GLY A 281 3.73 4.90 -4.87
C GLY A 281 4.34 5.11 -3.50
N ASP A 282 5.18 6.14 -3.33
CA ASP A 282 5.74 6.68 -2.08
C ASP A 282 6.07 5.63 -1.00
N GLY A 283 6.70 4.51 -1.40
CA GLY A 283 6.98 3.39 -0.51
C GLY A 283 8.29 3.54 0.27
N PRO A 284 8.34 3.00 1.52
CA PRO A 284 9.57 2.91 2.30
C PRO A 284 10.47 1.78 1.75
N TYR A 285 11.04 2.01 0.56
CA TYR A 285 11.86 1.03 -0.15
C TYR A 285 13.21 0.75 0.51
N ASP A 286 13.67 1.65 1.37
CA ASP A 286 14.90 1.54 2.14
C ASP A 286 14.67 2.01 3.58
N PRO A 287 14.33 1.07 4.50
CA PRO A 287 14.08 1.41 5.90
C PRO A 287 15.26 2.08 6.59
N MET A 288 16.50 1.72 6.20
CA MET A 288 17.70 2.35 6.74
C MET A 288 17.84 3.80 6.27
N ALA A 289 17.64 4.06 4.98
CA ALA A 289 17.65 5.42 4.45
C ALA A 289 16.55 6.28 5.11
N THR A 290 15.38 5.69 5.34
CA THR A 290 14.27 6.34 6.05
C THR A 290 14.66 6.77 7.45
N LEU A 291 15.23 5.86 8.26
CA LEU A 291 15.66 6.17 9.63
C LEU A 291 16.74 7.25 9.65
N LYS A 292 17.77 7.14 8.79
CA LYS A 292 18.84 8.14 8.67
C LYS A 292 18.27 9.51 8.30
N ARG A 293 17.33 9.55 7.37
CA ARG A 293 16.71 10.81 6.94
C ARG A 293 15.86 11.44 8.05
N TYR A 294 15.14 10.66 8.83
CA TYR A 294 14.44 11.18 10.01
C TYR A 294 15.42 11.83 11.00
N ILE A 295 16.55 11.17 11.27
CA ILE A 295 17.59 11.70 12.16
C ILE A 295 18.21 12.99 11.62
N GLU A 296 18.44 13.09 10.31
CA GLU A 296 18.98 14.30 9.67
C GLU A 296 17.98 15.47 9.69
N MET A 297 16.71 15.19 9.41
CA MET A 297 15.66 16.24 9.39
C MET A 297 15.30 16.73 10.79
N ASP A 298 15.57 15.93 11.80
CA ASP A 298 15.16 16.14 13.20
C ASP A 298 13.64 16.44 13.34
N LYS A 299 12.84 15.85 12.45
CA LYS A 299 11.39 16.03 12.44
C LYS A 299 10.70 14.74 12.04
N LEU A 300 9.78 14.31 12.86
CA LEU A 300 8.94 13.14 12.65
C LEU A 300 7.48 13.59 12.60
N TYR A 301 6.94 13.72 11.40
CA TYR A 301 5.56 14.17 11.18
C TYR A 301 4.53 13.09 11.52
N MET A 302 4.93 11.83 11.40
CA MET A 302 4.13 10.68 11.78
C MET A 302 4.93 9.77 12.72
N PRO A 303 5.03 10.05 14.03
CA PRO A 303 5.75 9.21 14.99
C PRO A 303 5.28 7.75 15.04
N VAL A 304 4.08 7.46 14.51
CA VAL A 304 3.59 6.08 14.34
C VAL A 304 4.45 5.28 13.37
N ALA A 305 4.97 5.90 12.30
CA ALA A 305 5.78 5.19 11.29
C ALA A 305 7.09 4.62 11.86
N PRO A 306 7.97 5.39 12.55
CA PRO A 306 9.13 4.84 13.20
C PRO A 306 8.78 3.85 14.33
N ALA A 307 7.66 4.02 15.05
CA ALA A 307 7.22 3.04 16.03
C ALA A 307 6.85 1.70 15.38
N LEU A 308 6.15 1.71 14.26
CA LEU A 308 5.84 0.50 13.47
C LEU A 308 7.11 -0.18 12.96
N LEU A 309 8.06 0.61 12.42
CA LEU A 309 9.34 0.09 11.94
C LEU A 309 10.12 -0.60 13.06
N MET A 310 10.23 0.04 14.23
CA MET A 310 10.88 -0.55 15.40
C MET A 310 10.16 -1.80 15.88
N LYS A 311 8.82 -1.75 15.96
CA LYS A 311 8.03 -2.89 16.42
C LYS A 311 8.13 -4.07 15.46
N GLY A 312 8.03 -3.83 14.14
CA GLY A 312 8.21 -4.87 13.13
C GLY A 312 9.57 -5.55 13.24
N ALA A 313 10.65 -4.77 13.40
CA ALA A 313 11.98 -5.30 13.57
C ALA A 313 12.14 -6.07 14.89
N ILE A 314 11.79 -5.48 16.01
CA ILE A 314 12.03 -6.07 17.35
C ILE A 314 11.21 -7.35 17.55
N ASP A 315 9.97 -7.36 17.15
CA ASP A 315 9.05 -8.48 17.40
C ASP A 315 9.21 -9.64 16.43
N THR A 316 9.78 -9.40 15.25
CA THR A 316 9.74 -10.40 14.16
C THR A 316 11.09 -10.71 13.52
N ASP A 317 12.09 -9.87 13.72
CA ASP A 317 13.39 -10.11 13.12
C ASP A 317 14.25 -11.07 13.96
N PRO A 318 14.76 -12.18 13.38
CA PRO A 318 15.54 -13.16 14.14
C PRO A 318 16.81 -12.60 14.79
N ASP A 319 17.49 -11.64 14.16
CA ASP A 319 18.69 -11.03 14.73
C ASP A 319 18.36 -10.15 15.94
N MET A 320 17.24 -9.42 15.88
CA MET A 320 16.75 -8.60 16.99
C MET A 320 16.33 -9.48 18.17
N ILE A 321 15.59 -10.56 17.92
CA ILE A 321 15.16 -11.53 18.92
C ILE A 321 16.36 -12.20 19.59
N ALA A 322 17.33 -12.67 18.79
CA ALA A 322 18.53 -13.34 19.29
C ALA A 322 19.43 -12.45 20.16
N ASN A 323 19.42 -11.13 19.92
CA ASN A 323 20.13 -10.15 20.75
C ASN A 323 19.30 -9.65 21.95
N GLY A 324 18.12 -10.21 22.20
CA GLY A 324 17.24 -9.83 23.31
C GLY A 324 16.84 -8.35 23.25
N CYS A 325 16.62 -7.81 22.05
CA CYS A 325 16.25 -6.43 21.86
C CYS A 325 14.81 -6.16 22.37
N LYS A 326 14.64 -5.01 23.00
CA LYS A 326 13.35 -4.51 23.49
C LYS A 326 13.16 -3.07 23.02
N TYR A 327 11.93 -2.57 23.05
CA TYR A 327 11.64 -1.18 22.62
C TYR A 327 12.43 -0.18 23.46
N GLU A 328 12.48 -0.39 24.79
CA GLU A 328 13.17 0.46 25.75
C GLU A 328 14.69 0.53 25.54
N ASP A 329 15.26 -0.38 24.75
CA ASP A 329 16.67 -0.28 24.37
C ASP A 329 16.93 0.90 23.40
N PHE A 330 15.95 1.24 22.56
CA PHE A 330 16.14 2.15 21.44
C PHE A 330 15.37 3.45 21.57
N VAL A 331 14.18 3.41 22.21
CA VAL A 331 13.32 4.59 22.33
C VAL A 331 13.47 5.24 23.69
N THR A 332 13.12 6.52 23.77
CA THR A 332 13.13 7.27 25.03
C THR A 332 11.99 6.81 25.93
N ASP A 333 12.18 6.93 27.25
CA ASP A 333 11.13 6.61 28.22
C ASP A 333 9.86 7.41 27.96
N LYS A 334 10.00 8.71 27.67
CA LYS A 334 8.87 9.58 27.34
C LYS A 334 8.06 9.15 26.12
N PHE A 335 8.69 8.54 25.12
CA PHE A 335 7.98 7.99 23.96
C PHE A 335 7.32 6.66 24.29
N PHE A 336 8.02 5.82 25.02
CA PHE A 336 7.48 4.53 25.50
C PHE A 336 6.24 4.74 26.39
N GLU A 337 6.29 5.69 27.32
CA GLU A 337 5.19 6.04 28.24
C GLU A 337 3.95 6.62 27.54
N THR A 338 4.02 6.98 26.25
CA THR A 338 2.82 7.34 25.48
C THR A 338 1.87 6.17 25.27
N GLY A 339 2.34 4.93 25.48
CA GLY A 339 1.59 3.71 25.19
C GLY A 339 1.49 3.35 23.71
N ILE A 340 2.29 3.98 22.84
CA ILE A 340 2.20 3.78 21.39
C ILE A 340 2.37 2.32 20.96
N PHE A 341 3.30 1.59 21.57
CA PHE A 341 3.53 0.18 21.26
C PHE A 341 2.38 -0.72 21.66
N ASP A 342 1.67 -0.37 22.74
CA ASP A 342 0.45 -1.06 23.16
C ASP A 342 -0.70 -0.76 22.21
N MET A 343 -0.90 0.50 21.81
CA MET A 343 -1.92 0.87 20.83
C MET A 343 -1.72 0.13 19.50
N ILE A 344 -0.49 0.05 19.00
CA ILE A 344 -0.15 -0.71 17.79
C ILE A 344 -0.35 -2.22 18.01
N ARG A 345 0.01 -2.77 19.17
CA ARG A 345 -0.19 -4.20 19.48
C ARG A 345 -1.66 -4.57 19.52
N ASP A 346 -2.47 -3.75 20.15
CA ASP A 346 -3.90 -4.01 20.37
C ASP A 346 -4.74 -3.89 19.11
N LYS A 347 -4.24 -3.22 18.07
CA LYS A 347 -4.86 -3.11 16.72
C LYS A 347 -6.32 -2.65 16.75
N LYS A 348 -6.65 -1.78 17.69
CA LYS A 348 -8.00 -1.22 17.85
C LYS A 348 -8.15 0.17 17.25
N GLU A 349 -7.04 0.89 17.14
CA GLU A 349 -6.99 2.30 16.73
C GLU A 349 -6.35 2.44 15.36
N SER A 350 -6.95 3.29 14.53
CA SER A 350 -6.36 3.67 13.25
C SER A 350 -5.07 4.48 13.46
N THR A 351 -4.25 4.59 12.44
CA THR A 351 -3.05 5.44 12.46
C THR A 351 -3.39 6.87 12.90
N ASP A 352 -4.51 7.41 12.44
CA ASP A 352 -4.99 8.75 12.80
C ASP A 352 -5.42 8.83 14.27
N ASP A 353 -6.07 7.80 14.80
CA ASP A 353 -6.44 7.77 16.22
C ASP A 353 -5.20 7.70 17.12
N ILE A 354 -4.21 6.88 16.77
CA ILE A 354 -2.93 6.81 17.49
C ILE A 354 -2.23 8.18 17.45
N GLN A 355 -2.16 8.82 16.30
CA GLN A 355 -1.57 10.15 16.15
C GLN A 355 -2.30 11.18 17.03
N ALA A 356 -3.63 11.15 17.04
CA ALA A 356 -4.43 12.01 17.90
C ALA A 356 -4.20 11.75 19.40
N ASN A 357 -3.97 10.50 19.79
CA ASN A 357 -3.64 10.13 21.17
C ASN A 357 -2.26 10.63 21.58
N LEU A 358 -1.25 10.56 20.69
CA LEU A 358 0.06 11.16 20.93
C LEU A 358 -0.04 12.68 21.14
N LEU A 359 -0.88 13.35 20.38
CA LEU A 359 -1.14 14.79 20.55
C LEU A 359 -1.78 15.10 21.89
N ARG A 360 -2.80 14.32 22.31
CA ARG A 360 -3.44 14.46 23.63
C ARG A 360 -2.45 14.21 24.76
N HIS A 361 -1.59 13.19 24.61
CA HIS A 361 -0.52 12.89 25.57
C HIS A 361 0.45 14.09 25.69
N SER A 362 0.88 14.65 24.55
CA SER A 362 1.74 15.83 24.50
C SER A 362 1.11 17.04 25.23
N LEU A 363 -0.17 17.30 24.99
CA LEU A 363 -0.89 18.38 25.69
C LEU A 363 -0.94 18.21 27.20
N LYS A 364 -1.08 16.97 27.66
CA LYS A 364 -1.25 16.67 29.07
C LYS A 364 0.07 16.59 29.85
N HIS A 365 1.14 16.16 29.20
CA HIS A 365 2.40 15.77 29.83
C HIS A 365 3.62 16.53 29.32
N GLY A 366 3.55 17.18 28.14
CA GLY A 366 4.69 17.83 27.50
C GLY A 366 5.36 18.90 28.37
N ASP A 367 4.58 19.77 29.01
CA ASP A 367 5.10 20.82 29.91
C ASP A 367 5.73 20.27 31.21
N LYS A 368 5.54 18.98 31.49
CA LYS A 368 6.08 18.27 32.66
C LYS A 368 7.29 17.39 32.32
N GLY A 369 7.90 17.59 31.14
CA GLY A 369 9.05 16.81 30.67
C GLY A 369 8.68 15.51 29.95
N GLY A 370 7.39 15.26 29.70
CA GLY A 370 6.91 14.11 28.90
C GLY A 370 7.11 14.29 27.41
N PHE A 371 6.61 13.34 26.64
CA PHE A 371 6.63 13.37 25.17
C PHE A 371 5.92 14.64 24.64
N THR A 372 6.57 15.31 23.70
CA THR A 372 6.12 16.59 23.17
C THR A 372 5.99 16.57 21.65
N MET A 373 4.83 16.95 21.14
CA MET A 373 4.62 17.30 19.74
C MET A 373 4.49 18.80 19.56
N ARG A 374 4.90 19.27 18.41
CA ARG A 374 4.87 20.69 18.02
C ARG A 374 4.08 20.86 16.75
N ALA A 375 3.49 22.01 16.55
CA ALA A 375 2.86 22.40 15.30
C ALA A 375 3.80 23.30 14.51
N GLN A 376 4.00 23.01 13.24
CA GLN A 376 4.74 23.89 12.35
C GLN A 376 3.76 24.81 11.62
N THR A 377 3.95 26.11 11.73
CA THR A 377 3.21 27.14 10.99
C THR A 377 4.16 27.93 10.09
N LYS A 378 3.62 28.81 9.22
CA LYS A 378 4.43 29.74 8.43
C LYS A 378 5.25 30.72 9.29
N GLU A 379 4.81 30.95 10.51
CA GLU A 379 5.38 31.94 11.43
C GLU A 379 6.31 31.31 12.48
N GLY A 380 6.46 29.97 12.50
CA GLY A 380 7.27 29.22 13.46
C GLY A 380 6.51 28.14 14.19
N PHE A 381 6.95 27.83 15.42
CA PHE A 381 6.39 26.74 16.21
C PHE A 381 5.34 27.23 17.18
N LEU A 382 4.14 26.69 17.10
CA LEU A 382 3.10 26.91 18.11
C LEU A 382 2.90 25.67 18.96
N PRO A 383 2.66 25.82 20.27
CA PRO A 383 2.23 24.70 21.10
C PRO A 383 0.87 24.19 20.62
N TYR A 384 0.68 22.88 20.71
CA TYR A 384 -0.58 22.27 20.34
C TYR A 384 -1.70 22.65 21.34
N THR A 385 -2.89 22.91 20.82
CA THR A 385 -4.07 23.16 21.65
C THR A 385 -5.17 22.14 21.31
N GLU A 386 -6.08 21.84 22.25
CA GLU A 386 -7.22 20.96 21.98
C GLU A 386 -8.10 21.42 20.80
N ARG A 387 -8.13 22.72 20.56
CA ARG A 387 -8.85 23.32 19.43
C ARG A 387 -8.31 22.82 18.10
N ASN A 388 -7.00 22.57 18.00
CA ASN A 388 -6.35 22.10 16.77
C ASN A 388 -6.56 20.59 16.50
N LEU A 389 -7.16 19.84 17.46
CA LEU A 389 -7.48 18.43 17.30
C LEU A 389 -8.81 18.16 16.59
N LYS A 390 -9.59 19.22 16.32
CA LYS A 390 -10.91 19.11 15.66
C LYS A 390 -10.98 20.01 14.45
N ASP A 391 -11.61 19.56 13.39
CA ASP A 391 -11.96 20.42 12.26
C ASP A 391 -13.17 21.31 12.58
N ALA A 392 -13.54 22.19 11.66
CA ALA A 392 -14.69 23.09 11.80
C ALA A 392 -16.03 22.36 12.00
N ARG A 393 -16.08 21.04 11.74
CA ARG A 393 -17.26 20.17 11.93
C ARG A 393 -17.17 19.35 13.22
N GLY A 394 -16.16 19.60 14.06
CA GLY A 394 -15.90 18.84 15.26
C GLY A 394 -15.28 17.46 15.02
N LYS A 395 -14.93 17.11 13.78
CA LYS A 395 -14.24 15.87 13.42
C LYS A 395 -12.78 15.94 13.84
N LYS A 396 -12.25 14.83 14.38
CA LYS A 396 -10.83 14.75 14.77
C LYS A 396 -9.93 14.98 13.53
N ARG A 397 -8.92 15.84 13.68
CA ARG A 397 -7.84 16.02 12.71
C ARG A 397 -6.57 15.41 13.27
N SER A 398 -5.80 14.72 12.46
CA SER A 398 -4.56 14.09 12.87
C SER A 398 -3.31 14.91 12.56
N PHE A 399 -3.24 15.58 11.42
CA PHE A 399 -2.01 16.18 10.92
C PHE A 399 -2.07 17.65 10.62
N GLU A 400 -3.22 18.24 10.42
CA GLU A 400 -3.37 19.61 9.97
C GLU A 400 -3.80 20.56 11.08
N LEU A 401 -3.24 21.75 11.06
CA LEU A 401 -3.77 22.87 11.84
C LEU A 401 -5.08 23.39 11.24
N GLU A 402 -5.88 24.06 12.09
CA GLU A 402 -7.19 24.60 11.74
C GLU A 402 -7.25 25.38 10.41
N ASN A 403 -6.13 25.91 9.93
CA ASN A 403 -6.01 26.69 8.70
C ASN A 403 -5.36 25.92 7.54
N GLY A 404 -5.19 24.60 7.61
CA GLY A 404 -4.64 23.80 6.52
C GLY A 404 -3.19 24.10 6.12
N LYS A 405 -2.41 24.78 6.96
CA LYS A 405 -1.06 25.29 6.61
C LYS A 405 0.03 24.93 7.61
N GLY A 406 -0.16 23.93 8.43
CA GLY A 406 0.85 23.49 9.39
C GLY A 406 0.74 22.01 9.72
N TYR A 407 1.87 21.41 10.06
CA TYR A 407 1.98 20.00 10.37
C TYR A 407 2.41 19.81 11.81
N ASN A 408 1.91 18.72 12.40
CA ASN A 408 2.41 18.29 13.69
C ASN A 408 3.64 17.43 13.50
N TYR A 409 4.60 17.59 14.38
CA TYR A 409 5.78 16.77 14.40
C TYR A 409 6.34 16.69 15.82
N CYS A 410 7.14 15.69 16.08
CA CYS A 410 8.07 15.70 17.20
C CYS A 410 9.51 15.73 16.68
N THR A 411 10.46 16.14 17.51
CA THR A 411 11.87 16.00 17.21
C THR A 411 12.33 14.56 17.47
N VAL A 412 13.42 14.16 16.83
CA VAL A 412 13.92 12.78 16.88
C VAL A 412 14.29 12.36 18.30
N ASP A 413 14.80 13.29 19.11
CA ASP A 413 15.13 13.09 20.53
C ASP A 413 13.90 12.87 21.43
N GLN A 414 12.70 13.13 20.92
CA GLN A 414 11.47 12.73 21.61
C GLN A 414 11.23 11.22 21.50
N CYS A 415 11.65 10.60 20.41
CA CYS A 415 11.38 9.21 20.11
C CYS A 415 12.57 8.28 20.37
N PHE A 416 13.78 8.65 19.98
CA PHE A 416 14.95 7.78 20.02
C PHE A 416 15.97 8.22 21.08
N LYS A 417 16.64 7.24 21.68
CA LYS A 417 17.75 7.49 22.58
C LYS A 417 18.95 8.11 21.88
N PRO A 418 19.79 8.91 22.56
CA PRO A 418 21.00 9.49 22.00
C PRO A 418 21.90 8.47 21.29
N GLY A 419 22.06 7.26 21.85
CA GLY A 419 22.88 6.21 21.23
C GLY A 419 22.36 5.75 19.88
N VAL A 420 21.04 5.69 19.67
CA VAL A 420 20.45 5.41 18.35
C VAL A 420 20.74 6.56 17.39
N ILE A 421 20.51 7.78 17.83
CA ILE A 421 20.69 8.98 16.99
C ILE A 421 22.14 9.12 16.56
N GLU A 422 23.10 9.03 17.47
CA GLU A 422 24.52 9.22 17.18
C GLU A 422 25.10 8.07 16.35
N TYR A 423 24.66 6.82 16.60
CA TYR A 423 25.10 5.68 15.81
C TYR A 423 24.68 5.81 14.34
N PHE A 424 23.41 6.09 14.07
CA PHE A 424 22.91 6.18 12.69
C PHE A 424 23.27 7.49 12.00
N ARG A 425 23.62 8.56 12.75
CA ARG A 425 24.09 9.82 12.20
C ARG A 425 25.55 9.77 11.74
N ASN A 426 26.42 9.22 12.57
CA ASN A 426 27.87 9.32 12.36
C ASN A 426 28.68 8.08 12.81
N GLY A 427 28.03 6.99 13.20
CA GLY A 427 28.67 5.77 13.67
C GLY A 427 29.21 5.82 15.10
N THR A 428 28.87 6.87 15.88
CA THR A 428 29.35 7.01 17.26
C THR A 428 28.55 6.13 18.22
N ILE A 429 29.25 5.34 19.02
CA ILE A 429 28.64 4.55 20.08
C ILE A 429 28.59 5.38 21.36
N VAL A 430 27.38 5.67 21.83
CA VAL A 430 27.11 6.30 23.13
C VAL A 430 26.62 5.19 24.06
N GLY A 431 27.09 5.16 25.29
CA GLY A 431 26.92 4.01 26.19
C GLY A 431 25.52 3.71 26.70
N ASP A 432 24.47 4.42 26.25
CA ASP A 432 23.07 4.21 26.63
C ASP A 432 22.38 3.08 25.85
N VAL A 433 22.97 2.65 24.71
CA VAL A 433 22.50 1.51 23.92
C VAL A 433 23.69 0.57 23.62
N PRO A 434 23.57 -0.73 23.94
CA PRO A 434 24.63 -1.69 23.61
C PRO A 434 24.91 -1.78 22.10
N GLU A 435 26.20 -1.78 21.71
CA GLU A 435 26.61 -1.85 20.32
C GLU A 435 26.03 -3.06 19.57
N ALA A 436 25.97 -4.22 20.20
CA ALA A 436 25.38 -5.42 19.60
C ALA A 436 23.92 -5.22 19.20
N LYS A 437 23.15 -4.48 19.98
CA LYS A 437 21.74 -4.17 19.67
C LYS A 437 21.62 -3.14 18.55
N LEU A 438 22.48 -2.13 18.50
CA LEU A 438 22.55 -1.17 17.40
C LEU A 438 22.88 -1.86 16.08
N LYS A 439 23.86 -2.77 16.07
CA LYS A 439 24.21 -3.58 14.89
C LYS A 439 23.10 -4.54 14.46
N ALA A 440 22.37 -5.11 15.42
CA ALA A 440 21.21 -5.94 15.10
C ALA A 440 20.11 -5.13 14.39
N LEU A 441 19.81 -3.91 14.90
CA LEU A 441 18.87 -3.00 14.24
C LEU A 441 19.35 -2.59 12.85
N GLU A 442 20.61 -2.19 12.70
CA GLU A 442 21.21 -1.85 11.41
C GLU A 442 21.05 -2.99 10.40
N LYS A 443 21.35 -4.22 10.81
CA LYS A 443 21.21 -5.41 9.97
C LYS A 443 19.75 -5.66 9.59
N ALA A 444 18.83 -5.58 10.56
CA ALA A 444 17.41 -5.77 10.33
C ALA A 444 16.84 -4.77 9.32
N LEU A 445 17.22 -3.49 9.41
CA LEU A 445 16.77 -2.46 8.46
C LEU A 445 17.42 -2.62 7.08
N THR A 446 18.72 -2.86 7.03
CA THR A 446 19.48 -2.93 5.77
C THR A 446 19.06 -4.12 4.90
N LYS A 447 18.86 -5.30 5.48
CA LYS A 447 18.43 -6.50 4.72
C LYS A 447 17.05 -6.36 4.09
N ASN A 448 16.22 -5.49 4.64
CA ASN A 448 14.86 -5.25 4.16
C ASN A 448 14.77 -4.15 3.09
N ALA A 449 15.88 -3.49 2.74
CA ALA A 449 15.91 -2.57 1.62
C ALA A 449 15.57 -3.31 0.30
N LEU A 450 14.80 -2.65 -0.56
CA LEU A 450 14.39 -3.21 -1.86
C LEU A 450 15.61 -3.57 -2.74
N THR A 451 16.73 -2.90 -2.54
CA THR A 451 17.97 -3.11 -3.29
C THR A 451 18.97 -4.04 -2.61
N ALA A 452 18.65 -4.56 -1.42
CA ALA A 452 19.56 -5.40 -0.64
C ALA A 452 19.96 -6.69 -1.38
N GLY A 453 21.11 -7.27 -0.99
CA GLY A 453 21.57 -8.55 -1.53
C GLY A 453 22.09 -8.52 -2.97
N GLY A 454 22.29 -7.33 -3.56
CA GLY A 454 22.82 -7.21 -4.92
C GLY A 454 21.86 -7.62 -6.03
N PHE A 455 20.55 -7.68 -5.75
CA PHE A 455 19.53 -7.99 -6.74
C PHE A 455 19.61 -7.06 -7.95
N LYS A 456 19.47 -7.63 -9.14
CA LYS A 456 19.42 -6.89 -10.41
C LYS A 456 17.98 -6.91 -10.93
N PRO A 457 17.32 -5.75 -11.01
CA PRO A 457 15.92 -5.70 -11.42
C PRO A 457 15.76 -6.07 -12.90
N GLY A 458 14.78 -6.92 -13.18
CA GLY A 458 14.21 -7.07 -14.51
C GLY A 458 13.26 -5.91 -14.83
N LYS A 459 12.51 -6.04 -15.94
CA LYS A 459 11.48 -5.05 -16.33
C LYS A 459 10.32 -5.00 -15.34
N GLY A 460 9.57 -3.91 -15.38
CA GLY A 460 8.26 -3.79 -14.75
C GLY A 460 8.24 -2.96 -13.46
N PHE A 461 9.36 -2.52 -12.91
CA PHE A 461 9.37 -1.63 -11.74
C PHE A 461 8.99 -0.21 -12.15
N THR A 462 7.82 0.25 -11.71
CA THR A 462 7.34 1.62 -11.94
C THR A 462 7.15 2.33 -10.61
N PHE A 463 7.93 3.38 -10.40
CA PHE A 463 7.89 4.19 -9.18
C PHE A 463 7.19 5.52 -9.42
N PHE A 464 6.39 5.91 -8.45
CA PHE A 464 5.87 7.25 -8.27
C PHE A 464 6.34 7.72 -6.90
N HIS A 465 7.04 8.85 -6.79
CA HIS A 465 7.47 9.35 -5.49
C HIS A 465 7.42 10.87 -5.40
N SER A 466 6.78 11.35 -4.36
CA SER A 466 6.69 12.75 -4.01
C SER A 466 8.02 13.27 -3.46
N ILE A 467 8.54 14.33 -4.05
CA ILE A 467 9.81 14.93 -3.57
C ILE A 467 9.67 15.56 -2.20
N GLY A 468 8.48 16.09 -1.89
CA GLY A 468 8.18 16.73 -0.60
C GLY A 468 7.50 15.83 0.42
N ASP A 469 7.53 14.51 0.25
CA ASP A 469 6.90 13.57 1.18
C ASP A 469 7.53 13.67 2.58
N GLU A 470 6.71 14.02 3.56
CA GLU A 470 7.12 14.25 4.94
C GLU A 470 7.08 13.00 5.81
N VAL A 471 6.42 11.92 5.34
CA VAL A 471 6.27 10.65 6.05
C VAL A 471 7.22 9.59 5.50
N VAL A 472 7.26 9.43 4.17
CA VAL A 472 8.19 8.52 3.49
C VAL A 472 9.15 9.36 2.64
N PRO A 473 10.28 9.77 3.20
CA PRO A 473 11.19 10.72 2.54
C PRO A 473 11.67 10.23 1.17
N TYR A 474 11.85 11.16 0.24
CA TYR A 474 12.28 10.91 -1.14
C TYR A 474 13.57 10.10 -1.27
N CYS A 475 14.44 10.10 -0.24
CA CYS A 475 15.64 9.27 -0.19
C CYS A 475 15.37 7.77 -0.39
N ASN A 476 14.15 7.31 -0.12
CA ASN A 476 13.75 5.93 -0.40
C ASN A 476 13.81 5.62 -1.90
N TYR A 477 13.26 6.51 -2.73
CA TYR A 477 13.36 6.40 -4.16
C TYR A 477 14.80 6.63 -4.65
N GLU A 478 15.51 7.61 -4.09
CA GLU A 478 16.92 7.88 -4.44
C GLU A 478 17.81 6.66 -4.18
N SER A 479 17.61 5.93 -3.08
CA SER A 479 18.33 4.69 -2.79
C SER A 479 18.13 3.64 -3.90
N VAL A 480 16.90 3.45 -4.36
CA VAL A 480 16.59 2.54 -5.48
C VAL A 480 17.25 3.03 -6.77
N ARG A 481 17.04 4.29 -7.13
CA ARG A 481 17.58 4.91 -8.33
C ARG A 481 19.11 4.84 -8.41
N ASN A 482 19.77 5.13 -7.31
CA ASN A 482 21.22 5.13 -7.24
C ASN A 482 21.83 3.72 -7.32
N THR A 483 21.12 2.72 -6.81
CA THR A 483 21.58 1.33 -6.80
C THR A 483 21.27 0.62 -8.12
N TRP A 484 20.07 0.77 -8.65
CA TRP A 484 19.65 0.05 -9.87
C TRP A 484 19.88 0.83 -11.15
N GLY A 485 19.96 2.16 -11.06
CA GLY A 485 20.12 3.07 -12.22
C GLY A 485 18.81 3.34 -12.95
N VAL A 486 18.75 4.51 -13.58
CA VAL A 486 17.54 5.00 -14.30
C VAL A 486 17.16 4.15 -15.53
N ASN A 487 18.10 3.37 -16.06
CA ASN A 487 17.85 2.52 -17.22
C ASN A 487 17.19 1.17 -16.86
N SER A 488 17.00 0.90 -15.57
CA SER A 488 16.40 -0.35 -15.07
C SER A 488 15.02 -0.16 -14.48
N ILE A 489 14.57 1.09 -14.33
CA ILE A 489 13.31 1.43 -13.68
C ILE A 489 12.53 2.46 -14.50
N GLN A 490 11.21 2.47 -14.34
CA GLN A 490 10.38 3.57 -14.76
C GLN A 490 10.08 4.43 -13.53
N SER A 491 10.39 5.70 -13.61
CA SER A 491 10.25 6.64 -12.51
C SER A 491 9.41 7.84 -12.90
N ASN A 492 8.53 8.22 -12.00
CA ASN A 492 7.69 9.39 -12.11
C ASN A 492 7.79 10.16 -10.78
N SER A 493 8.75 11.08 -10.71
CA SER A 493 8.89 11.97 -9.56
C SER A 493 7.81 13.04 -9.60
N TYR A 494 7.15 13.28 -8.47
CA TYR A 494 6.08 14.25 -8.34
C TYR A 494 6.54 15.44 -7.51
N HIS A 495 6.46 16.62 -8.08
CA HIS A 495 6.72 17.87 -7.39
C HIS A 495 5.41 18.54 -7.01
N SER A 496 5.18 18.72 -5.73
CA SER A 496 4.17 19.62 -5.22
C SER A 496 4.74 20.43 -4.06
N ASN A 497 4.41 21.69 -4.01
CA ASN A 497 4.77 22.56 -2.89
C ASN A 497 3.89 22.32 -1.64
N THR A 498 2.88 21.46 -1.74
CA THR A 498 1.85 21.21 -0.73
C THR A 498 1.55 19.72 -0.53
N THR A 499 2.41 18.82 -1.00
CA THR A 499 2.16 17.39 -0.94
C THR A 499 2.33 16.85 0.45
N LEU A 500 1.19 16.52 1.02
CA LEU A 500 1.07 15.62 2.15
C LEU A 500 1.08 14.19 1.65
N HIS A 501 1.80 13.32 2.32
CA HIS A 501 1.86 11.88 2.01
C HIS A 501 0.46 11.29 1.73
N VAL A 502 -0.51 11.53 2.62
CA VAL A 502 -1.88 11.03 2.48
C VAL A 502 -2.60 11.61 1.26
N ALA A 503 -2.50 12.92 1.02
CA ALA A 503 -3.14 13.58 -0.12
C ALA A 503 -2.52 13.13 -1.45
N THR A 504 -1.22 12.90 -1.49
CA THR A 504 -0.53 12.36 -2.66
C THR A 504 -0.99 10.94 -2.98
N GLY A 505 -1.28 10.11 -1.96
CA GLY A 505 -1.85 8.78 -2.17
C GLY A 505 -3.17 8.81 -2.94
N THR A 506 -4.04 9.75 -2.62
CA THR A 506 -5.28 9.94 -3.37
C THR A 506 -5.02 10.31 -4.83
N SER A 507 -4.11 11.28 -5.08
CA SER A 507 -3.74 11.66 -6.45
C SER A 507 -3.06 10.52 -7.19
N PHE A 508 -2.21 9.74 -6.51
CA PHE A 508 -1.60 8.56 -7.09
C PHE A 508 -2.65 7.60 -7.65
N PHE A 509 -3.63 7.20 -6.85
CA PHE A 509 -4.64 6.26 -7.28
C PHE A 509 -5.61 6.82 -8.33
N LEU A 510 -6.01 8.08 -8.23
CA LEU A 510 -7.02 8.66 -9.10
C LEU A 510 -6.46 9.20 -10.42
N ASP A 511 -5.25 9.75 -10.41
CA ASP A 511 -4.72 10.50 -11.55
C ASP A 511 -3.60 9.78 -12.30
N TYR A 512 -2.77 9.01 -11.61
CA TYR A 512 -1.53 8.48 -12.19
C TYR A 512 -1.50 6.97 -12.36
N CYS A 513 -1.97 6.21 -11.38
CA CYS A 513 -1.83 4.77 -11.31
C CYS A 513 -2.41 4.05 -12.54
N GLY A 514 -3.60 4.46 -12.98
CA GLY A 514 -4.26 3.84 -14.15
C GLY A 514 -3.44 3.91 -15.43
N GLY A 515 -2.78 5.04 -15.68
CA GLY A 515 -1.87 5.21 -16.83
C GLY A 515 -0.63 4.31 -16.76
N MET A 516 -0.04 4.20 -15.57
CA MET A 516 1.14 3.35 -15.33
C MET A 516 0.79 1.86 -15.47
N VAL A 517 -0.36 1.45 -14.94
CA VAL A 517 -0.90 0.09 -15.09
C VAL A 517 -1.12 -0.25 -16.56
N ASP A 518 -1.71 0.66 -17.32
CA ASP A 518 -1.95 0.50 -18.75
C ASP A 518 -0.64 0.32 -19.54
N GLU A 519 0.42 1.06 -19.21
CA GLU A 519 1.72 0.90 -19.85
C GLU A 519 2.32 -0.48 -19.59
N ILE A 520 2.19 -1.02 -18.36
CA ILE A 520 2.66 -2.36 -18.00
C ILE A 520 1.84 -3.43 -18.74
N LEU A 521 0.52 -3.38 -18.61
CA LEU A 521 -0.36 -4.44 -19.14
C LEU A 521 -0.39 -4.48 -20.67
N LYS A 522 -0.15 -3.35 -21.35
CA LYS A 522 -0.08 -3.23 -22.81
C LYS A 522 1.32 -3.41 -23.38
N ASP A 523 2.28 -3.90 -22.57
CA ASP A 523 3.69 -4.10 -22.94
C ASP A 523 4.37 -2.82 -23.50
N LYS A 524 3.98 -1.66 -22.96
CA LYS A 524 4.54 -0.34 -23.31
C LYS A 524 5.49 0.20 -22.23
N TRP A 525 5.80 -0.65 -21.25
CA TRP A 525 6.71 -0.27 -20.18
C TRP A 525 8.12 -0.02 -20.73
N GLU A 526 8.66 1.15 -20.43
CA GLU A 526 10.02 1.55 -20.80
C GLU A 526 10.71 2.17 -19.60
N ALA A 527 11.99 1.84 -19.40
CA ALA A 527 12.81 2.49 -18.38
C ALA A 527 12.93 3.99 -18.70
N ARG A 528 12.62 4.84 -17.72
CA ARG A 528 12.69 6.31 -17.85
C ARG A 528 12.68 6.98 -16.49
N ASP A 529 13.23 8.17 -16.44
CA ASP A 529 13.13 9.06 -15.28
C ASP A 529 12.40 10.35 -15.73
N LYS A 530 11.15 10.48 -15.33
CA LYS A 530 10.32 11.65 -15.62
C LYS A 530 10.03 12.42 -14.35
N ASN A 531 10.33 13.70 -14.38
CA ASN A 531 9.72 14.63 -13.45
C ASN A 531 8.35 15.01 -14.02
N ILE A 532 7.29 14.45 -13.43
CA ILE A 532 5.91 14.77 -13.79
C ILE A 532 5.42 16.05 -13.13
N GLY A 533 6.35 16.97 -12.85
CA GLY A 533 6.22 18.30 -12.28
C GLY A 533 4.78 18.70 -12.04
N GLY A 534 4.37 18.65 -10.78
CA GLY A 534 3.00 18.96 -10.42
C GLY A 534 2.73 20.43 -10.67
N ARG A 535 2.12 20.75 -11.75
CA ARG A 535 1.12 21.80 -11.68
C ARG A 535 -0.04 21.17 -10.96
N LEU A 536 -0.07 21.30 -9.65
CA LEU A 536 -1.30 21.14 -8.91
C LEU A 536 -2.30 22.06 -9.55
N TRP A 537 -3.28 21.44 -10.05
CA TRP A 537 -4.44 21.99 -10.75
C TRP A 537 -5.20 22.99 -9.88
#